data_bbfdceab670e23b8123ef429386cbdf9
#
_entry.id   bbfdceab670e23b8123ef429386cbdf9
#
_cell.length_a   1.000
_cell.length_b   1.000
_cell.length_c   1.000
_cell.angle_alpha   90.00
_cell.angle_beta   90.00
_cell.angle_gamma   90.00
#
_symmetry.space_group_name_H-M   'P 1'
#
loop_
_entity.id
_entity.type
_entity.pdbx_description
1 polymer ?
#
loop_
_entity_poly.entity_id
_entity_poly.type
_entity_poly.pdbx_seq_one_letter_code
_entity_poly.pdbx_strand_id
1 'polypeptide(L)'
;FRQEKEKTGGMSLPHRGSYKILSFTHYETVTSTQGVRQKLRMTVRVPADSSGQAMADPRKSVYSKGFPAMTFLHGAGTGYYTDFADVAEDLTSAGFVTATVDKPIWNTADFNRDYPASAKAYEQVLAYLASLSYVDQSRIGTYATSEGAWIEQIVERESKLVSFQILLSPMVYSPRQALGFFVTEDLSIIRANPGYASMVQRVLSFDSSIVHLPNIDFQFENNAKGQMYKIPTFVAYGSKDVMTAQVSGVSRIMELAHKNGNWNVTVRGYPIGNHVLRLGNEAMPDTLLADHYEDDVTNWAVGTSLGLKQTTSRIAGAQIYQSISIPDYVHGHKGRTILTLVVAGIMLLLLIAFTILCISSLIIKIGHLIQGRKEPVFGLTRRLRRVIMANSILSFFCLILFLAGIAQCIISIVNLIWGAAPEYSDLTYWSWPVSQIMAIMVIISMSSVFSGLIEIADRKTGQLMKRSPVNTVVADRKFGIVFFWVAAATMFFIMLFLALLGLFLY
;
A
#
# COMPACT_ATOMS: atom_id res chain seq x y z
N PHE A 1 -2.15 -17.47 31.65
CA PHE A 1 -1.66 -16.63 32.76
C PHE A 1 -1.78 -17.38 34.07
N ARG A 2 -0.71 -17.40 34.90
CA ARG A 2 -0.78 -17.93 36.25
C ARG A 2 -1.44 -16.91 37.15
N GLN A 3 -2.49 -17.28 37.87
CA GLN A 3 -3.06 -16.46 38.95
C GLN A 3 -2.03 -16.33 40.07
N GLU A 4 -1.45 -15.16 40.23
CA GLU A 4 -0.68 -14.83 41.42
C GLU A 4 -1.68 -14.35 42.48
N LYS A 5 -2.14 -15.25 43.36
CA LYS A 5 -3.14 -14.96 44.40
C LYS A 5 -2.80 -13.72 45.23
N GLU A 6 -1.52 -13.44 45.45
CA GLU A 6 -1.05 -12.26 46.19
C GLU A 6 -1.40 -10.95 45.47
N LYS A 7 -1.31 -10.91 44.10
CA LYS A 7 -1.61 -9.70 43.31
C LYS A 7 -3.09 -9.48 43.10
N THR A 8 -3.90 -10.53 43.12
CA THR A 8 -5.34 -10.45 42.89
C THR A 8 -6.15 -10.40 44.17
N GLY A 9 -5.49 -10.52 45.36
CA GLY A 9 -6.18 -10.62 46.63
C GLY A 9 -7.16 -11.80 46.73
N GLY A 10 -6.95 -12.84 45.91
CA GLY A 10 -7.84 -14.00 45.84
C GLY A 10 -9.08 -13.82 44.94
N MET A 11 -9.24 -12.66 44.31
CA MET A 11 -10.34 -12.42 43.35
C MET A 11 -10.11 -13.19 42.06
N SER A 12 -11.18 -13.62 41.41
CA SER A 12 -11.12 -14.19 40.07
C SER A 12 -10.74 -13.12 39.05
N LEU A 13 -9.93 -13.52 38.05
CA LEU A 13 -9.58 -12.61 36.95
C LEU A 13 -10.83 -12.32 36.10
N PRO A 14 -11.04 -11.08 35.71
CA PRO A 14 -12.09 -10.74 34.74
C PRO A 14 -11.77 -11.41 33.40
N HIS A 15 -12.82 -11.73 32.68
CA HIS A 15 -12.80 -12.30 31.32
C HIS A 15 -13.91 -11.66 30.49
N ARG A 16 -13.98 -11.98 29.21
CA ARG A 16 -15.10 -11.55 28.36
C ARG A 16 -16.44 -11.86 29.03
N GLY A 17 -17.32 -10.86 29.05
CA GLY A 17 -18.64 -10.97 29.66
C GLY A 17 -18.70 -10.79 31.18
N SER A 18 -17.58 -10.51 31.86
CA SER A 18 -17.56 -10.23 33.32
C SER A 18 -18.31 -8.97 33.68
N TYR A 19 -18.39 -7.99 32.78
CA TYR A 19 -19.10 -6.72 32.98
C TYR A 19 -20.12 -6.49 31.87
N LYS A 20 -21.20 -5.78 32.18
CA LYS A 20 -22.01 -5.11 31.15
C LYS A 20 -21.28 -3.87 30.68
N ILE A 21 -21.80 -3.23 29.63
CA ILE A 21 -21.13 -2.12 28.95
C ILE A 21 -22.05 -0.90 28.94
N LEU A 22 -21.52 0.24 29.35
CA LEU A 22 -22.08 1.55 29.10
C LEU A 22 -21.22 2.25 28.07
N SER A 23 -21.83 2.98 27.13
CA SER A 23 -21.11 3.75 26.13
C SER A 23 -21.63 5.16 26.00
N PHE A 24 -20.74 6.09 25.70
CA PHE A 24 -21.07 7.47 25.39
C PHE A 24 -20.16 8.03 24.30
N THR A 25 -20.65 9.04 23.60
CA THR A 25 -19.86 9.74 22.58
C THR A 25 -19.08 10.88 23.21
N HIS A 26 -17.81 10.99 22.86
CA HIS A 26 -16.97 12.14 23.15
C HIS A 26 -16.34 12.69 21.87
N TYR A 27 -15.93 13.95 21.88
CA TYR A 27 -15.26 14.61 20.78
C TYR A 27 -13.97 15.25 21.25
N GLU A 28 -12.86 14.90 20.63
CA GLU A 28 -11.56 15.50 20.90
C GLU A 28 -11.13 16.40 19.74
N THR A 29 -10.60 17.57 20.05
CA THR A 29 -10.07 18.48 19.03
C THR A 29 -8.55 18.33 18.94
N VAL A 30 -8.10 17.70 17.88
CA VAL A 30 -6.68 17.44 17.62
C VAL A 30 -6.09 18.42 16.61
N THR A 31 -4.79 18.64 16.68
CA THR A 31 -4.09 19.61 15.84
C THR A 31 -2.84 18.99 15.23
N SER A 32 -2.68 19.10 13.91
CA SER A 32 -1.49 18.63 13.20
C SER A 32 -0.23 19.46 13.53
N THR A 33 0.92 18.99 13.09
CA THR A 33 2.19 19.72 13.18
C THR A 33 2.16 21.04 12.39
N GLN A 34 1.29 21.15 11.39
CA GLN A 34 1.09 22.35 10.56
C GLN A 34 -0.05 23.26 11.04
N GLY A 35 -0.66 22.95 12.21
CA GLY A 35 -1.73 23.74 12.77
C GLY A 35 -3.15 23.41 12.23
N VAL A 36 -3.30 22.40 11.39
CA VAL A 36 -4.62 21.95 10.92
C VAL A 36 -5.36 21.32 12.10
N ARG A 37 -6.60 21.77 12.34
CA ARG A 37 -7.44 21.27 13.44
C ARG A 37 -8.51 20.34 12.91
N GLN A 38 -8.72 19.25 13.64
CA GLN A 38 -9.81 18.28 13.40
C GLN A 38 -10.54 18.01 14.69
N LYS A 39 -11.85 17.79 14.57
CA LYS A 39 -12.68 17.29 15.66
C LYS A 39 -12.94 15.81 15.41
N LEU A 40 -12.30 14.96 16.19
CA LEU A 40 -12.45 13.50 16.12
C LEU A 40 -13.61 13.07 17.00
N ARG A 41 -14.51 12.26 16.44
CA ARG A 41 -15.53 11.56 17.19
C ARG A 41 -14.94 10.30 17.79
N MET A 42 -15.31 9.99 19.03
CA MET A 42 -14.97 8.72 19.67
C MET A 42 -16.15 8.14 20.42
N THR A 43 -16.19 6.83 20.50
CA THR A 43 -17.04 6.10 21.42
C THR A 43 -16.21 5.62 22.58
N VAL A 44 -16.54 6.11 23.78
CA VAL A 44 -15.96 5.63 25.04
C VAL A 44 -16.88 4.59 25.63
N ARG A 45 -16.33 3.41 25.95
CA ARG A 45 -17.04 2.33 26.60
C ARG A 45 -16.46 2.10 27.98
N VAL A 46 -17.31 1.90 28.96
CA VAL A 46 -16.91 1.68 30.35
C VAL A 46 -17.58 0.43 30.91
N PRO A 47 -16.86 -0.33 31.78
CA PRO A 47 -17.47 -1.46 32.47
C PRO A 47 -18.69 -1.02 33.32
N ALA A 48 -19.78 -1.71 33.16
CA ALA A 48 -21.02 -1.45 33.89
C ALA A 48 -21.31 -2.56 34.92
N ASP A 49 -22.16 -2.25 35.89
CA ASP A 49 -22.64 -3.20 36.86
C ASP A 49 -23.54 -4.29 36.23
N SER A 50 -24.01 -5.22 37.04
CA SER A 50 -24.88 -6.31 36.59
C SER A 50 -26.21 -5.84 35.99
N SER A 51 -26.69 -4.65 36.32
CA SER A 51 -27.90 -4.06 35.75
C SER A 51 -27.61 -3.44 34.36
N GLY A 52 -26.36 -3.07 34.07
CA GLY A 52 -25.95 -2.34 32.86
C GLY A 52 -26.35 -0.87 32.85
N GLN A 53 -26.85 -0.33 33.99
CA GLN A 53 -27.34 1.05 34.08
C GLN A 53 -26.37 2.00 34.78
N ALA A 54 -25.46 1.46 35.58
CA ALA A 54 -24.45 2.25 36.27
C ALA A 54 -23.05 1.69 35.99
N MET A 55 -22.04 2.58 36.01
CA MET A 55 -20.65 2.17 35.92
C MET A 55 -20.28 1.27 37.09
N ALA A 56 -19.55 0.20 36.83
CA ALA A 56 -19.04 -0.68 37.88
C ALA A 56 -18.00 0.05 38.75
N ASP A 57 -17.99 -0.27 40.04
CA ASP A 57 -17.01 0.28 40.98
C ASP A 57 -15.68 -0.51 40.86
N PRO A 58 -14.60 0.07 40.36
CA PRO A 58 -13.32 -0.64 40.22
C PRO A 58 -12.77 -1.15 41.56
N ARG A 59 -13.08 -0.49 42.68
CA ARG A 59 -12.62 -0.88 44.02
C ARG A 59 -13.16 -2.23 44.46
N LYS A 60 -14.24 -2.71 43.84
CA LYS A 60 -14.86 -4.02 44.10
C LYS A 60 -14.30 -5.12 43.21
N SER A 61 -13.22 -4.84 42.47
CA SER A 61 -12.59 -5.74 41.52
C SER A 61 -11.09 -5.82 41.76
N VAL A 62 -10.40 -6.62 40.95
CA VAL A 62 -8.94 -6.67 40.90
C VAL A 62 -8.30 -5.34 40.46
N TYR A 63 -9.07 -4.42 39.93
CA TYR A 63 -8.65 -3.09 39.46
C TYR A 63 -8.89 -2.01 40.54
N SER A 64 -8.49 -2.26 41.76
CA SER A 64 -8.80 -1.41 42.94
C SER A 64 -8.35 0.06 42.81
N LYS A 65 -7.38 0.36 41.93
CA LYS A 65 -6.90 1.74 41.69
C LYS A 65 -7.60 2.45 40.51
N GLY A 66 -8.47 1.77 39.80
CA GLY A 66 -9.12 2.20 38.58
C GLY A 66 -9.01 1.13 37.49
N PHE A 67 -9.90 1.19 36.53
CA PHE A 67 -9.87 0.28 35.38
C PHE A 67 -8.67 0.56 34.48
N PRO A 68 -8.05 -0.45 33.87
CA PRO A 68 -7.15 -0.23 32.76
C PRO A 68 -7.89 0.39 31.57
N ALA A 69 -7.18 1.07 30.68
CA ALA A 69 -7.80 1.66 29.50
C ALA A 69 -7.07 1.29 28.20
N MET A 70 -7.74 1.44 27.07
CA MET A 70 -7.17 1.19 25.74
C MET A 70 -7.77 2.10 24.67
N THR A 71 -6.91 2.60 23.76
CA THR A 71 -7.34 3.27 22.53
C THR A 71 -6.87 2.50 21.32
N PHE A 72 -7.49 2.77 20.15
CA PHE A 72 -7.31 2.02 18.91
C PHE A 72 -6.73 2.91 17.81
N LEU A 73 -5.66 2.46 17.20
CA LEU A 73 -4.94 3.15 16.12
C LEU A 73 -5.21 2.45 14.80
N HIS A 74 -5.79 3.19 13.86
CA HIS A 74 -6.20 2.67 12.56
C HIS A 74 -5.02 2.37 11.62
N GLY A 75 -5.23 1.40 10.73
CA GLY A 75 -4.38 1.10 9.59
C GLY A 75 -4.51 2.14 8.47
N ALA A 76 -4.04 1.78 7.26
CA ALA A 76 -4.14 2.61 6.07
C ALA A 76 -5.60 2.81 5.63
N GLY A 77 -5.86 3.89 4.89
CA GLY A 77 -7.20 4.26 4.44
C GLY A 77 -7.99 5.08 5.44
N THR A 78 -9.29 5.21 5.22
CA THR A 78 -10.22 5.85 6.15
C THR A 78 -10.48 4.94 7.35
N GLY A 79 -10.74 5.53 8.51
CA GLY A 79 -11.05 4.79 9.72
C GLY A 79 -12.05 5.55 10.58
N TYR A 80 -13.01 4.83 11.12
CA TYR A 80 -14.11 5.40 11.89
C TYR A 80 -14.13 4.86 13.31
N TYR A 81 -14.70 5.63 14.22
CA TYR A 81 -14.91 5.25 15.62
C TYR A 81 -15.69 3.92 15.82
N THR A 82 -16.28 3.38 14.75
CA THR A 82 -17.03 2.11 14.75
C THR A 82 -16.19 0.88 14.40
N ASP A 83 -15.02 1.07 13.78
CA ASP A 83 -14.31 -0.03 13.11
C ASP A 83 -13.77 -1.11 14.05
N PHE A 84 -13.52 -0.78 15.31
CA PHE A 84 -13.01 -1.71 16.33
C PHE A 84 -14.07 -2.02 17.41
N ALA A 85 -15.37 -1.83 17.10
CA ALA A 85 -16.41 -1.90 18.10
C ALA A 85 -16.46 -3.25 18.85
N ASP A 86 -16.35 -4.37 18.12
CA ASP A 86 -16.38 -5.72 18.65
C ASP A 86 -15.23 -5.98 19.65
N VAL A 87 -13.98 -5.75 19.23
CA VAL A 87 -12.81 -5.93 20.10
C VAL A 87 -12.85 -4.97 21.30
N ALA A 88 -13.32 -3.74 21.10
CA ALA A 88 -13.47 -2.76 22.17
C ALA A 88 -14.54 -3.19 23.17
N GLU A 89 -15.63 -3.79 22.72
CA GLU A 89 -16.70 -4.33 23.57
C GLU A 89 -16.22 -5.55 24.36
N ASP A 90 -15.47 -6.45 23.74
CA ASP A 90 -14.87 -7.60 24.41
C ASP A 90 -13.92 -7.17 25.54
N LEU A 91 -13.01 -6.23 25.26
CA LEU A 91 -12.11 -5.67 26.26
C LEU A 91 -12.88 -4.94 27.37
N THR A 92 -13.93 -4.19 27.02
CA THR A 92 -14.74 -3.48 28.02
C THR A 92 -15.49 -4.47 28.89
N SER A 93 -16.01 -5.55 28.33
CA SER A 93 -16.68 -6.61 29.08
C SER A 93 -15.74 -7.36 30.03
N ALA A 94 -14.43 -7.26 29.81
CA ALA A 94 -13.38 -7.79 30.69
C ALA A 94 -12.80 -6.73 31.64
N GLY A 95 -13.37 -5.53 31.68
CA GLY A 95 -13.03 -4.51 32.68
C GLY A 95 -12.09 -3.42 32.18
N PHE A 96 -11.97 -3.20 30.87
CA PHE A 96 -11.22 -2.06 30.30
C PHE A 96 -12.16 -0.87 30.03
N VAL A 97 -11.64 0.32 30.18
CA VAL A 97 -12.22 1.51 29.56
C VAL A 97 -11.64 1.60 28.15
N THR A 98 -12.49 1.55 27.12
CA THR A 98 -12.03 1.60 25.72
C THR A 98 -12.50 2.87 25.02
N ALA A 99 -11.65 3.44 24.16
CA ALA A 99 -11.97 4.57 23.29
C ALA A 99 -11.64 4.23 21.84
N THR A 100 -12.67 3.94 21.05
CA THR A 100 -12.54 3.86 19.59
C THR A 100 -12.78 5.24 18.99
N VAL A 101 -11.88 5.70 18.11
CA VAL A 101 -11.83 7.08 17.62
C VAL A 101 -11.73 7.13 16.10
N ASP A 102 -12.28 8.17 15.47
CA ASP A 102 -12.07 8.43 14.06
C ASP A 102 -10.57 8.59 13.76
N LYS A 103 -10.11 8.03 12.66
CA LYS A 103 -8.72 8.20 12.22
C LYS A 103 -8.43 9.68 11.92
N PRO A 104 -7.37 10.27 12.50
CA PRO A 104 -6.95 11.62 12.11
C PRO A 104 -6.43 11.62 10.67
N ILE A 105 -7.06 12.42 9.80
CA ILE A 105 -6.70 12.57 8.39
C ILE A 105 -6.31 14.03 8.14
N TRP A 106 -5.07 14.27 7.75
CA TRP A 106 -4.50 15.61 7.65
C TRP A 106 -4.55 16.22 6.24
N ASN A 107 -4.94 15.43 5.23
CA ASN A 107 -5.19 15.88 3.86
C ASN A 107 -6.34 15.12 3.21
N THR A 108 -6.83 15.62 2.09
CA THR A 108 -8.07 15.14 1.44
C THR A 108 -8.02 13.69 0.95
N ALA A 109 -6.85 13.10 0.81
CA ALA A 109 -6.72 11.76 0.24
C ALA A 109 -5.86 10.82 1.11
N ASP A 110 -5.44 11.26 2.28
CA ASP A 110 -4.50 10.54 3.17
C ASP A 110 -3.22 10.03 2.45
N PHE A 111 -2.88 10.62 1.31
CA PHE A 111 -1.69 10.25 0.55
C PHE A 111 -0.40 10.80 1.17
N ASN A 112 -0.49 11.92 1.86
CA ASN A 112 0.65 12.54 2.53
C ASN A 112 0.50 12.39 4.04
N ARG A 113 0.76 11.21 4.54
CA ARG A 113 0.61 10.84 5.95
C ARG A 113 1.56 11.63 6.83
N ASP A 114 1.01 12.39 7.77
CA ASP A 114 1.78 13.06 8.83
C ASP A 114 1.78 12.15 10.07
N TYR A 115 2.69 11.17 10.10
CA TYR A 115 2.79 10.21 11.20
C TYR A 115 3.01 10.88 12.57
N PRO A 116 3.89 11.89 12.71
CA PRO A 116 4.04 12.62 13.97
C PRO A 116 2.77 13.33 14.42
N ALA A 117 2.03 13.96 13.49
CA ALA A 117 0.76 14.60 13.82
C ALA A 117 -0.29 13.60 14.24
N SER A 118 -0.35 12.45 13.58
CA SER A 118 -1.26 11.36 13.96
C SER A 118 -0.92 10.81 15.34
N ALA A 119 0.36 10.58 15.64
CA ALA A 119 0.79 10.15 16.97
C ALA A 119 0.38 11.16 18.05
N LYS A 120 0.60 12.45 17.81
CA LYS A 120 0.18 13.52 18.72
C LYS A 120 -1.34 13.56 18.95
N ALA A 121 -2.14 13.26 17.91
CA ALA A 121 -3.59 13.16 18.05
C ALA A 121 -3.99 11.99 18.96
N TYR A 122 -3.38 10.82 18.78
CA TYR A 122 -3.63 9.68 19.68
C TYR A 122 -3.11 9.91 21.10
N GLU A 123 -2.02 10.65 21.28
CA GLU A 123 -1.59 11.08 22.63
C GLU A 123 -2.63 11.94 23.35
N GLN A 124 -3.36 12.80 22.62
CA GLN A 124 -4.45 13.57 23.19
C GLN A 124 -5.62 12.67 23.63
N VAL A 125 -5.94 11.63 22.86
CA VAL A 125 -6.92 10.61 23.25
C VAL A 125 -6.46 9.84 24.48
N LEU A 126 -5.19 9.47 24.57
CA LEU A 126 -4.61 8.83 25.76
C LEU A 126 -4.67 9.74 26.99
N ALA A 127 -4.38 11.04 26.82
CA ALA A 127 -4.46 12.03 27.88
C ALA A 127 -5.92 12.21 28.36
N TYR A 128 -6.89 12.18 27.45
CA TYR A 128 -8.30 12.17 27.83
C TYR A 128 -8.66 10.94 28.67
N LEU A 129 -8.28 9.73 28.22
CA LEU A 129 -8.52 8.51 29.00
C LEU A 129 -7.87 8.58 30.39
N ALA A 130 -6.64 9.08 30.46
CA ALA A 130 -5.92 9.27 31.72
C ALA A 130 -6.58 10.29 32.66
N SER A 131 -7.35 11.24 32.12
CA SER A 131 -8.08 12.24 32.92
C SER A 131 -9.33 11.70 33.63
N LEU A 132 -9.82 10.53 33.22
CA LEU A 132 -11.01 9.92 33.76
C LEU A 132 -10.73 9.36 35.17
N SER A 133 -11.45 9.79 36.18
CA SER A 133 -11.20 9.48 37.59
C SER A 133 -11.29 7.97 37.93
N TYR A 134 -11.89 7.19 37.06
CA TYR A 134 -12.07 5.74 37.20
C TYR A 134 -11.04 4.93 36.38
N VAL A 135 -10.08 5.60 35.73
CA VAL A 135 -9.00 4.96 34.96
C VAL A 135 -7.70 4.97 35.76
N ASP A 136 -7.01 3.85 35.80
CA ASP A 136 -5.64 3.75 36.34
C ASP A 136 -4.65 4.20 35.25
N GLN A 137 -4.10 5.40 35.42
CA GLN A 137 -3.15 6.00 34.47
C GLN A 137 -1.89 5.15 34.23
N SER A 138 -1.54 4.25 35.13
CA SER A 138 -0.40 3.34 34.99
C SER A 138 -0.69 2.08 34.15
N ARG A 139 -1.95 1.95 33.67
CA ARG A 139 -2.45 0.75 32.97
C ARG A 139 -3.19 1.11 31.69
N ILE A 140 -2.65 2.03 30.93
CA ILE A 140 -3.22 2.42 29.64
C ILE A 140 -2.44 1.72 28.53
N GLY A 141 -3.14 1.05 27.63
CA GLY A 141 -2.58 0.37 26.47
C GLY A 141 -3.10 0.95 25.16
N THR A 142 -2.50 0.47 24.09
CA THR A 142 -2.88 0.77 22.71
C THR A 142 -3.15 -0.52 21.95
N TYR A 143 -4.05 -0.41 20.96
CA TYR A 143 -4.33 -1.44 19.98
C TYR A 143 -4.11 -0.85 18.60
N ALA A 144 -3.10 -1.30 17.86
CA ALA A 144 -2.70 -0.71 16.61
C ALA A 144 -2.70 -1.74 15.47
N THR A 145 -3.34 -1.37 14.36
CA THR A 145 -3.48 -2.25 13.20
C THR A 145 -2.63 -1.75 12.04
N SER A 146 -1.86 -2.65 11.38
CA SER A 146 -1.18 -2.36 10.11
C SER A 146 -0.30 -1.10 10.18
N GLU A 147 -0.61 -0.05 9.40
CA GLU A 147 0.03 1.27 9.43
C GLU A 147 -0.02 1.91 10.84
N GLY A 148 -1.07 1.63 11.61
CA GLY A 148 -1.20 2.11 12.99
C GLY A 148 -0.03 1.67 13.87
N ALA A 149 0.61 0.55 13.57
CA ALA A 149 1.81 0.09 14.28
C ALA A 149 3.02 1.03 14.10
N TRP A 150 3.14 1.73 12.98
CA TRP A 150 4.15 2.78 12.82
C TRP A 150 3.87 4.00 13.70
N ILE A 151 2.59 4.40 13.76
CA ILE A 151 2.14 5.52 14.60
C ILE A 151 2.36 5.16 16.06
N GLU A 152 2.04 3.93 16.46
CA GLU A 152 2.23 3.42 17.82
C GLU A 152 3.69 3.53 18.28
N GLN A 153 4.66 3.24 17.42
CA GLN A 153 6.08 3.36 17.82
C GLN A 153 6.50 4.81 18.08
N ILE A 154 5.82 5.79 17.51
CA ILE A 154 6.01 7.20 17.85
C ILE A 154 5.32 7.51 19.19
N VAL A 155 4.09 7.03 19.39
CA VAL A 155 3.32 7.19 20.62
C VAL A 155 4.05 6.55 21.81
N GLU A 156 4.54 5.30 21.67
CA GLU A 156 5.32 4.60 22.70
C GLU A 156 6.55 5.40 23.14
N ARG A 157 7.23 6.03 22.18
CA ARG A 157 8.42 6.83 22.46
C ARG A 157 8.10 8.16 23.17
N GLU A 158 7.05 8.83 22.76
CA GLU A 158 6.74 10.22 23.16
C GLU A 158 5.82 10.28 24.38
N SER A 159 4.91 9.32 24.52
CA SER A 159 3.98 9.26 25.64
C SER A 159 4.52 8.39 26.79
N LYS A 160 4.35 8.89 28.01
CA LYS A 160 4.62 8.12 29.24
C LYS A 160 3.40 7.36 29.73
N LEU A 161 2.26 7.51 29.07
CA LEU A 161 1.01 6.90 29.48
C LEU A 161 0.86 5.45 29.02
N VAL A 162 1.49 5.08 27.89
CA VAL A 162 1.36 3.75 27.32
C VAL A 162 2.23 2.76 28.09
N SER A 163 1.58 1.72 28.62
CA SER A 163 2.23 0.69 29.45
C SER A 163 2.27 -0.71 28.79
N PHE A 164 1.51 -0.94 27.73
CA PHE A 164 1.51 -2.16 26.90
C PHE A 164 0.86 -1.88 25.56
N GLN A 165 1.16 -2.71 24.56
CA GLN A 165 0.63 -2.54 23.20
C GLN A 165 0.18 -3.87 22.59
N ILE A 166 -0.85 -3.80 21.74
CA ILE A 166 -1.34 -4.89 20.90
C ILE A 166 -1.16 -4.46 19.47
N LEU A 167 -0.47 -5.28 18.67
CA LEU A 167 -0.14 -5.00 17.28
C LEU A 167 -0.77 -6.07 16.40
N LEU A 168 -1.73 -5.66 15.59
CA LEU A 168 -2.43 -6.51 14.64
C LEU A 168 -1.84 -6.33 13.25
N SER A 169 -1.30 -7.40 12.68
CA SER A 169 -0.65 -7.38 11.36
C SER A 169 0.28 -6.16 11.18
N PRO A 170 1.21 -5.92 12.12
CA PRO A 170 1.95 -4.68 12.17
C PRO A 170 2.87 -4.48 10.96
N MET A 171 2.86 -3.28 10.40
CA MET A 171 3.90 -2.79 9.52
C MET A 171 5.16 -2.45 10.36
N VAL A 172 6.31 -3.03 10.00
CA VAL A 172 7.55 -2.91 10.79
C VAL A 172 8.64 -2.13 10.05
N TYR A 173 8.75 -2.36 8.74
CA TYR A 173 9.74 -1.72 7.87
C TYR A 173 9.27 -0.35 7.40
N SER A 174 10.17 0.43 6.77
CA SER A 174 9.78 1.74 6.22
C SER A 174 8.63 1.62 5.20
N PRO A 175 7.81 2.65 5.00
CA PRO A 175 6.67 2.58 4.09
C PRO A 175 7.06 2.15 2.67
N ARG A 176 8.21 2.61 2.17
CA ARG A 176 8.74 2.22 0.86
C ARG A 176 9.07 0.74 0.79
N GLN A 177 9.71 0.18 1.82
CA GLN A 177 10.04 -1.25 1.88
C GLN A 177 8.77 -2.10 2.07
N ALA A 178 7.86 -1.66 2.93
CA ALA A 178 6.60 -2.37 3.18
C ALA A 178 5.74 -2.44 1.91
N LEU A 179 5.62 -1.34 1.17
CA LEU A 179 4.90 -1.32 -0.11
C LEU A 179 5.62 -2.17 -1.17
N GLY A 180 6.96 -2.11 -1.21
CA GLY A 180 7.76 -2.94 -2.11
C GLY A 180 7.60 -4.42 -1.82
N PHE A 181 7.63 -4.80 -0.55
CA PHE A 181 7.36 -6.16 -0.11
C PHE A 181 5.96 -6.60 -0.54
N PHE A 182 4.93 -5.88 -0.09
CA PHE A 182 3.53 -6.19 -0.35
C PHE A 182 3.26 -6.48 -1.83
N VAL A 183 3.57 -5.54 -2.72
CA VAL A 183 3.27 -5.72 -4.14
C VAL A 183 4.10 -6.85 -4.78
N THR A 184 5.36 -7.02 -4.36
CA THR A 184 6.22 -8.08 -4.92
C THR A 184 5.84 -9.46 -4.39
N GLU A 185 5.45 -9.58 -3.12
CA GLU A 185 4.90 -10.80 -2.52
C GLU A 185 3.65 -11.25 -3.27
N ASP A 186 2.71 -10.35 -3.46
CA ASP A 186 1.45 -10.66 -4.16
C ASP A 186 1.67 -11.04 -5.62
N LEU A 187 2.58 -10.35 -6.33
CA LEU A 187 2.98 -10.76 -7.69
C LEU A 187 3.57 -12.18 -7.71
N SER A 188 4.31 -12.57 -6.66
CA SER A 188 4.83 -13.93 -6.51
C SER A 188 3.71 -14.94 -6.26
N ILE A 189 2.76 -14.62 -5.38
CA ILE A 189 1.61 -15.48 -5.06
C ILE A 189 0.74 -15.75 -6.28
N ILE A 190 0.44 -14.72 -7.09
CA ILE A 190 -0.33 -14.86 -8.33
C ILE A 190 0.49 -15.39 -9.51
N ARG A 191 1.76 -15.74 -9.29
CA ARG A 191 2.70 -16.22 -10.32
C ARG A 191 2.83 -15.28 -11.53
N ALA A 192 2.83 -13.97 -11.28
CA ALA A 192 3.08 -13.00 -12.33
C ALA A 192 4.51 -13.12 -12.89
N ASN A 193 4.73 -12.62 -14.12
CA ASN A 193 6.07 -12.60 -14.68
C ASN A 193 7.02 -11.76 -13.79
N PRO A 194 8.25 -12.26 -13.48
CA PRO A 194 9.20 -11.54 -12.62
C PRO A 194 9.55 -10.12 -13.11
N GLY A 195 9.36 -9.84 -14.40
CA GLY A 195 9.51 -8.50 -14.96
C GLY A 195 8.62 -7.46 -14.28
N TYR A 196 7.40 -7.82 -13.87
CA TYR A 196 6.51 -6.93 -13.14
C TYR A 196 7.06 -6.55 -11.76
N ALA A 197 7.65 -7.51 -11.04
CA ALA A 197 8.31 -7.22 -9.77
C ALA A 197 9.50 -6.25 -9.96
N SER A 198 10.31 -6.46 -10.99
CA SER A 198 11.40 -5.53 -11.36
C SER A 198 10.87 -4.13 -11.71
N MET A 199 9.75 -4.04 -12.43
CA MET A 199 9.10 -2.77 -12.73
C MET A 199 8.64 -2.06 -11.46
N VAL A 200 8.04 -2.78 -10.51
CA VAL A 200 7.63 -2.22 -9.22
C VAL A 200 8.81 -1.62 -8.48
N GLN A 201 9.95 -2.33 -8.39
CA GLN A 201 11.16 -1.80 -7.74
C GLN A 201 11.67 -0.51 -8.43
N ARG A 202 11.51 -0.39 -9.75
CA ARG A 202 11.86 0.81 -10.52
C ARG A 202 10.94 1.98 -10.21
N VAL A 203 9.63 1.74 -10.12
CA VAL A 203 8.63 2.76 -9.75
C VAL A 203 8.85 3.21 -8.30
N LEU A 204 9.11 2.27 -7.41
CA LEU A 204 9.45 2.56 -6.02
C LEU A 204 10.79 3.31 -5.86
N SER A 205 11.68 3.29 -6.86
CA SER A 205 12.88 4.12 -6.86
C SER A 205 12.65 5.57 -7.30
N PHE A 206 11.40 5.97 -7.51
CA PHE A 206 11.09 7.38 -7.80
C PHE A 206 11.31 8.25 -6.57
N ASP A 207 11.81 9.46 -6.81
CA ASP A 207 12.08 10.44 -5.78
C ASP A 207 10.76 10.97 -5.18
N SER A 208 10.61 10.79 -3.88
CA SER A 208 9.39 11.11 -3.14
C SER A 208 9.03 12.60 -3.19
N SER A 209 10.02 13.48 -3.29
CA SER A 209 9.80 14.93 -3.37
C SER A 209 9.19 15.37 -4.70
N ILE A 210 9.46 14.63 -5.79
CA ILE A 210 8.94 14.91 -7.13
C ILE A 210 7.53 14.35 -7.29
N VAL A 211 7.27 13.14 -6.76
CA VAL A 211 5.95 12.51 -6.84
C VAL A 211 5.01 12.94 -5.71
N HIS A 212 5.43 13.90 -4.87
CA HIS A 212 4.66 14.43 -3.74
C HIS A 212 4.20 13.37 -2.71
N LEU A 213 5.06 12.39 -2.44
CA LEU A 213 4.87 11.35 -1.44
C LEU A 213 6.01 11.34 -0.40
N PRO A 214 6.29 12.48 0.30
CA PRO A 214 7.48 12.62 1.14
C PRO A 214 7.55 11.57 2.26
N ASN A 215 6.42 11.15 2.80
CA ASN A 215 6.37 10.24 3.94
C ASN A 215 6.59 8.76 3.57
N ILE A 216 6.67 8.42 2.28
CA ILE A 216 7.07 7.07 1.85
C ILE A 216 8.50 6.72 2.30
N ASP A 217 9.34 7.73 2.52
CA ASP A 217 10.73 7.61 2.97
C ASP A 217 10.89 7.76 4.50
N PHE A 218 9.79 7.79 5.25
CA PHE A 218 9.86 7.94 6.71
C PHE A 218 10.56 6.72 7.35
N GLN A 219 11.62 6.99 8.11
CA GLN A 219 12.45 5.97 8.76
C GLN A 219 12.11 5.91 10.25
N PHE A 220 11.16 5.06 10.62
CA PHE A 220 10.70 4.92 12.01
C PHE A 220 11.82 4.54 12.96
N GLU A 221 12.62 3.55 12.59
CA GLU A 221 13.73 3.08 13.43
C GLU A 221 14.79 4.14 13.64
N ASN A 222 15.18 4.87 12.59
CA ASN A 222 16.15 5.95 12.68
C ASN A 222 15.61 7.09 13.54
N ASN A 223 14.34 7.46 13.37
CA ASN A 223 13.68 8.49 14.17
C ASN A 223 13.58 8.08 15.64
N ALA A 224 13.30 6.82 15.91
CA ALA A 224 13.26 6.27 17.27
C ALA A 224 14.67 6.01 17.87
N LYS A 225 15.74 6.21 17.11
CA LYS A 225 17.11 5.85 17.52
C LYS A 225 17.20 4.40 18.02
N GLY A 226 16.44 3.50 17.40
CA GLY A 226 16.31 2.10 17.77
C GLY A 226 15.55 1.82 19.07
N GLN A 227 14.91 2.83 19.66
CA GLN A 227 14.13 2.68 20.89
C GLN A 227 12.65 2.40 20.58
N MET A 228 12.37 1.21 20.13
CA MET A 228 11.03 0.71 19.76
C MET A 228 10.74 -0.57 20.53
N TYR A 229 9.45 -0.87 20.76
CA TYR A 229 8.98 -2.10 21.42
C TYR A 229 9.55 -2.29 22.83
N LYS A 230 9.62 -1.23 23.64
CA LYS A 230 10.17 -1.28 25.01
C LYS A 230 9.19 -1.82 26.05
N ILE A 231 7.90 -1.77 25.74
CA ILE A 231 6.79 -2.17 26.62
C ILE A 231 6.27 -3.57 26.25
N PRO A 232 5.55 -4.26 27.15
CA PRO A 232 4.89 -5.52 26.83
C PRO A 232 4.10 -5.45 25.53
N THR A 233 4.37 -6.38 24.61
CA THR A 233 3.86 -6.35 23.23
C THR A 233 3.17 -7.66 22.88
N PHE A 234 1.92 -7.58 22.41
CA PHE A 234 1.23 -8.69 21.77
C PHE A 234 1.22 -8.46 20.27
N VAL A 235 1.61 -9.46 19.50
CA VAL A 235 1.66 -9.41 18.03
C VAL A 235 0.76 -10.50 17.48
N ALA A 236 -0.17 -10.15 16.60
CA ALA A 236 -1.07 -11.08 15.95
C ALA A 236 -0.97 -10.99 14.42
N TYR A 237 -0.94 -12.14 13.75
CA TYR A 237 -1.00 -12.25 12.29
C TYR A 237 -2.03 -13.30 11.87
N GLY A 238 -2.78 -12.99 10.82
CA GLY A 238 -3.60 -13.98 10.12
C GLY A 238 -2.78 -14.77 9.10
N SER A 239 -3.03 -16.08 8.98
CA SER A 239 -2.30 -16.91 8.02
C SER A 239 -2.59 -16.59 6.55
N LYS A 240 -3.64 -15.81 6.28
CA LYS A 240 -3.99 -15.30 4.94
C LYS A 240 -3.58 -13.84 4.73
N ASP A 241 -2.87 -13.24 5.67
CA ASP A 241 -2.35 -11.89 5.49
C ASP A 241 -1.25 -11.89 4.43
N VAL A 242 -1.52 -11.23 3.31
CA VAL A 242 -0.61 -11.08 2.16
C VAL A 242 0.05 -9.69 2.11
N MET A 243 -0.33 -8.78 3.02
CA MET A 243 0.11 -7.40 3.00
C MET A 243 1.36 -7.14 3.84
N THR A 244 1.64 -8.00 4.83
CA THR A 244 2.72 -7.77 5.79
C THR A 244 3.80 -8.84 5.73
N ALA A 245 5.04 -8.43 5.97
CA ALA A 245 6.18 -9.32 6.07
C ALA A 245 6.17 -10.03 7.44
N GLN A 246 5.35 -11.05 7.58
CA GLN A 246 5.07 -11.69 8.87
C GLN A 246 6.32 -12.24 9.55
N VAL A 247 7.11 -13.07 8.84
CA VAL A 247 8.30 -13.73 9.42
C VAL A 247 9.39 -12.71 9.75
N SER A 248 9.72 -11.85 8.78
CA SER A 248 10.74 -10.81 8.96
C SER A 248 10.27 -9.76 9.98
N GLY A 249 8.98 -9.43 10.00
CA GLY A 249 8.37 -8.49 10.95
C GLY A 249 8.49 -8.99 12.39
N VAL A 250 8.08 -10.24 12.65
CA VAL A 250 8.25 -10.86 13.98
C VAL A 250 9.72 -10.86 14.42
N SER A 251 10.61 -11.29 13.52
CA SER A 251 12.06 -11.34 13.83
C SER A 251 12.59 -9.95 14.21
N ARG A 252 12.19 -8.91 13.48
CA ARG A 252 12.61 -7.53 13.73
C ARG A 252 12.03 -6.95 15.02
N ILE A 253 10.73 -7.19 15.28
CA ILE A 253 10.10 -6.78 16.54
C ILE A 253 10.84 -7.40 17.73
N MET A 254 11.09 -8.71 17.69
CA MET A 254 11.77 -9.41 18.76
C MET A 254 13.21 -8.90 18.95
N GLU A 255 13.96 -8.68 17.87
CA GLU A 255 15.32 -8.13 17.94
C GLU A 255 15.33 -6.76 18.62
N LEU A 256 14.46 -5.84 18.20
CA LEU A 256 14.38 -4.49 18.75
C LEU A 256 13.88 -4.49 20.19
N ALA A 257 12.86 -5.29 20.51
CA ALA A 257 12.34 -5.44 21.86
C ALA A 257 13.42 -5.96 22.83
N HIS A 258 14.11 -7.05 22.48
CA HIS A 258 15.17 -7.62 23.30
C HIS A 258 16.35 -6.66 23.49
N LYS A 259 16.75 -5.95 22.42
CA LYS A 259 17.78 -4.91 22.48
C LYS A 259 17.40 -3.79 23.47
N ASN A 260 16.13 -3.50 23.61
CA ASN A 260 15.58 -2.51 24.53
C ASN A 260 15.19 -3.08 25.91
N GLY A 261 15.52 -4.34 26.20
CA GLY A 261 15.24 -4.99 27.49
C GLY A 261 13.82 -5.51 27.64
N ASN A 262 12.98 -5.44 26.61
CA ASN A 262 11.64 -6.01 26.65
C ASN A 262 11.66 -7.48 26.21
N TRP A 263 11.51 -8.38 27.18
CA TRP A 263 11.38 -9.83 26.97
C TRP A 263 9.92 -10.30 26.99
N ASN A 264 8.97 -9.36 27.15
CA ASN A 264 7.54 -9.65 27.18
C ASN A 264 6.89 -9.39 25.81
N VAL A 265 7.32 -10.15 24.81
CA VAL A 265 6.74 -10.17 23.48
C VAL A 265 5.99 -11.49 23.29
N THR A 266 4.70 -11.40 22.98
CA THR A 266 3.83 -12.55 22.71
C THR A 266 3.40 -12.51 21.26
N VAL A 267 3.62 -13.58 20.50
CA VAL A 267 3.25 -13.69 19.08
C VAL A 267 2.22 -14.78 18.90
N ARG A 268 1.15 -14.48 18.16
CA ARG A 268 0.11 -15.45 17.81
C ARG A 268 -0.18 -15.41 16.31
N GLY A 269 -0.14 -16.60 15.69
CA GLY A 269 -0.63 -16.82 14.32
C GLY A 269 -2.06 -17.38 14.36
N TYR A 270 -2.96 -16.83 13.56
CA TYR A 270 -4.37 -17.26 13.50
C TYR A 270 -4.68 -17.91 12.17
N PRO A 271 -5.20 -19.15 12.16
CA PRO A 271 -5.53 -19.86 10.93
C PRO A 271 -6.69 -19.15 10.20
N ILE A 272 -6.62 -19.13 8.88
CA ILE A 272 -7.67 -18.58 8.00
C ILE A 272 -7.92 -17.07 8.16
N GLY A 273 -7.37 -16.42 9.18
CA GLY A 273 -7.48 -14.97 9.38
C GLY A 273 -6.82 -14.18 8.25
N ASN A 274 -7.48 -13.15 7.76
CA ASN A 274 -6.96 -12.17 6.79
C ASN A 274 -6.08 -11.11 7.48
N HIS A 275 -5.76 -10.01 6.79
CA HIS A 275 -4.94 -8.92 7.31
C HIS A 275 -5.47 -8.26 8.60
N VAL A 276 -6.80 -8.25 8.80
CA VAL A 276 -7.45 -7.73 10.01
C VAL A 276 -8.01 -8.85 10.90
N LEU A 277 -7.49 -10.07 10.78
CA LEU A 277 -7.88 -11.27 11.52
C LEU A 277 -9.35 -11.68 11.37
N ARG A 278 -9.98 -11.35 10.27
CA ARG A 278 -11.35 -11.78 10.00
C ARG A 278 -11.39 -13.01 9.09
N LEU A 279 -12.46 -13.82 9.21
CA LEU A 279 -12.66 -15.08 8.50
C LEU A 279 -13.31 -14.87 7.12
N GLY A 280 -13.11 -13.78 6.46
CA GLY A 280 -13.77 -13.53 5.19
C GLY A 280 -13.13 -12.37 4.43
N ASN A 281 -13.94 -11.73 3.62
CA ASN A 281 -13.54 -10.54 2.90
C ASN A 281 -13.49 -9.34 3.86
N GLU A 282 -12.38 -8.62 3.89
CA GLU A 282 -12.19 -7.44 4.76
C GLU A 282 -13.20 -6.31 4.50
N ALA A 283 -13.70 -6.23 3.26
CA ALA A 283 -14.71 -5.24 2.90
C ALA A 283 -16.11 -5.54 3.47
N MET A 284 -16.31 -6.74 4.04
CA MET A 284 -17.60 -7.12 4.60
C MET A 284 -17.68 -6.79 6.09
N PRO A 285 -18.57 -5.91 6.53
CA PRO A 285 -18.85 -5.70 7.94
C PRO A 285 -19.37 -7.01 8.58
N ASP A 286 -19.24 -7.12 9.88
CA ASP A 286 -19.75 -8.24 10.71
C ASP A 286 -19.15 -9.62 10.41
N THR A 287 -18.02 -9.70 9.73
CA THR A 287 -17.28 -10.94 9.58
C THR A 287 -16.64 -11.35 10.91
N LEU A 288 -16.77 -12.61 11.29
CA LEU A 288 -16.22 -13.15 12.54
C LEU A 288 -14.69 -13.00 12.56
N LEU A 289 -14.16 -12.74 13.73
CA LEU A 289 -12.73 -12.78 14.00
C LEU A 289 -12.21 -14.22 13.97
N ALA A 290 -10.93 -14.39 13.70
CA ALA A 290 -10.32 -15.70 13.59
C ALA A 290 -10.18 -16.37 14.96
N ASP A 291 -10.46 -17.65 15.00
CA ASP A 291 -10.14 -18.65 16.01
C ASP A 291 -9.68 -18.14 17.40
N HIS A 292 -10.62 -17.87 18.30
CA HIS A 292 -10.35 -17.44 19.69
C HIS A 292 -9.50 -16.16 19.87
N TYR A 293 -9.35 -15.37 18.81
CA TYR A 293 -8.56 -14.13 18.88
C TYR A 293 -9.05 -13.19 20.00
N GLU A 294 -10.36 -13.04 20.12
CA GLU A 294 -10.97 -12.17 21.12
C GLU A 294 -10.61 -12.62 22.55
N ASP A 295 -10.61 -13.91 22.81
CA ASP A 295 -10.24 -14.46 24.11
C ASP A 295 -8.73 -14.32 24.39
N ASP A 296 -7.90 -14.58 23.38
CA ASP A 296 -6.46 -14.45 23.49
C ASP A 296 -6.04 -13.01 23.79
N VAL A 297 -6.56 -12.04 23.02
CA VAL A 297 -6.21 -10.63 23.18
C VAL A 297 -6.72 -10.09 24.51
N THR A 298 -7.93 -10.48 24.89
CA THR A 298 -8.56 -10.05 26.16
C THR A 298 -7.80 -10.62 27.35
N ASN A 299 -7.53 -11.92 27.36
CA ASN A 299 -6.81 -12.58 28.45
C ASN A 299 -5.37 -12.05 28.59
N TRP A 300 -4.69 -11.80 27.45
CA TRP A 300 -3.36 -11.20 27.45
C TRP A 300 -3.38 -9.78 28.03
N ALA A 301 -4.34 -8.95 27.59
CA ALA A 301 -4.47 -7.58 28.08
C ALA A 301 -4.78 -7.53 29.58
N VAL A 302 -5.72 -8.35 30.06
CA VAL A 302 -6.03 -8.47 31.50
C VAL A 302 -4.80 -8.91 32.30
N GLY A 303 -4.14 -9.99 31.90
CA GLY A 303 -2.96 -10.49 32.56
C GLY A 303 -1.82 -9.48 32.59
N THR A 304 -1.55 -8.84 31.45
CA THR A 304 -0.48 -7.83 31.31
C THR A 304 -0.76 -6.59 32.15
N SER A 305 -1.98 -6.06 32.12
CA SER A 305 -2.38 -4.87 32.90
C SER A 305 -2.26 -5.12 34.42
N LEU A 306 -2.40 -6.35 34.88
CA LEU A 306 -2.22 -6.76 36.27
C LEU A 306 -0.77 -7.14 36.60
N GLY A 307 0.14 -7.16 35.63
CA GLY A 307 1.54 -7.56 35.79
C GLY A 307 1.70 -9.04 36.10
N LEU A 308 0.78 -9.89 35.63
CA LEU A 308 0.85 -11.34 35.81
C LEU A 308 1.87 -11.97 34.86
N LYS A 309 2.47 -13.07 35.27
CA LYS A 309 3.37 -13.84 34.41
C LYS A 309 2.59 -14.73 33.45
N GLN A 310 2.94 -14.66 32.18
CA GLN A 310 2.44 -15.60 31.18
C GLN A 310 3.01 -16.99 31.43
N THR A 311 2.16 -18.01 31.48
CA THR A 311 2.52 -19.41 31.70
C THR A 311 2.42 -20.28 30.44
N THR A 312 1.91 -19.74 29.35
CA THR A 312 1.80 -20.39 28.04
C THR A 312 2.97 -19.99 27.14
N SER A 313 3.14 -20.70 26.02
CA SER A 313 4.14 -20.34 25.01
C SER A 313 3.97 -18.90 24.53
N ARG A 314 5.08 -18.17 24.42
CA ARG A 314 5.05 -16.77 23.93
C ARG A 314 4.87 -16.69 22.42
N ILE A 315 5.28 -17.72 21.69
CA ILE A 315 5.08 -17.84 20.24
C ILE A 315 4.27 -19.10 20.01
N ALA A 316 3.09 -18.97 19.41
CA ALA A 316 2.18 -20.09 19.18
C ALA A 316 1.15 -19.77 18.08
N GLY A 317 0.34 -20.78 17.74
CA GLY A 317 -0.76 -20.69 16.78
C GLY A 317 -0.41 -21.21 15.41
N ALA A 318 -1.10 -20.70 14.38
CA ALA A 318 -0.88 -21.09 13.01
C ALA A 318 0.49 -20.65 12.48
N GLN A 319 0.99 -21.38 11.51
CA GLN A 319 2.23 -21.01 10.84
C GLN A 319 2.03 -19.71 10.06
N ILE A 320 2.91 -18.76 10.33
CA ILE A 320 3.04 -17.53 9.53
C ILE A 320 3.91 -17.81 8.31
N TYR A 321 3.65 -17.12 7.20
CA TYR A 321 4.29 -17.38 5.93
C TYR A 321 4.83 -16.10 5.28
N GLN A 322 5.90 -16.25 4.54
CA GLN A 322 6.51 -15.18 3.75
C GLN A 322 7.27 -15.82 2.59
N SER A 323 6.93 -15.48 1.33
CA SER A 323 7.52 -16.12 0.15
C SER A 323 8.78 -15.42 -0.35
N ILE A 324 8.93 -14.14 -0.06
CA ILE A 324 10.09 -13.34 -0.48
C ILE A 324 10.76 -12.67 0.72
N SER A 325 12.03 -12.32 0.61
CA SER A 325 12.70 -11.46 1.57
C SER A 325 12.22 -10.01 1.45
N ILE A 326 12.44 -9.24 2.53
CA ILE A 326 12.21 -7.79 2.47
C ILE A 326 13.12 -7.20 1.38
N PRO A 327 12.57 -6.40 0.45
CA PRO A 327 13.38 -5.70 -0.52
C PRO A 327 14.36 -4.74 0.16
N ASP A 328 15.56 -4.63 -0.42
CA ASP A 328 16.51 -3.62 0.03
C ASP A 328 15.90 -2.22 -0.06
N TYR A 329 16.30 -1.34 0.86
CA TYR A 329 15.84 0.03 0.80
C TYR A 329 16.37 0.73 -0.46
N VAL A 330 15.45 1.16 -1.31
CA VAL A 330 15.78 1.85 -2.57
C VAL A 330 15.66 3.36 -2.36
N HIS A 331 16.79 4.06 -2.49
CA HIS A 331 16.78 5.52 -2.46
C HIS A 331 16.11 6.11 -3.72
N GLY A 332 15.37 7.19 -3.54
CA GLY A 332 14.77 7.92 -4.65
C GLY A 332 15.82 8.57 -5.56
N HIS A 333 15.66 8.42 -6.89
CA HIS A 333 16.57 8.97 -7.88
C HIS A 333 15.90 10.09 -8.68
N LYS A 334 16.21 11.37 -8.35
CA LYS A 334 15.63 12.56 -9.01
C LYS A 334 15.74 12.53 -10.53
N GLY A 335 16.93 12.32 -11.05
CA GLY A 335 17.18 12.33 -12.51
C GLY A 335 16.35 11.27 -13.24
N ARG A 336 16.28 10.06 -12.70
CA ARG A 336 15.50 8.97 -13.27
C ARG A 336 14.00 9.27 -13.21
N THR A 337 13.50 9.80 -12.08
CA THR A 337 12.10 10.18 -11.91
C THR A 337 11.71 11.25 -12.93
N ILE A 338 12.48 12.35 -13.02
CA ILE A 338 12.22 13.41 -14.00
C ILE A 338 12.26 12.86 -15.43
N LEU A 339 13.27 12.07 -15.79
CA LEU A 339 13.37 11.48 -17.12
C LEU A 339 12.14 10.63 -17.44
N THR A 340 11.73 9.75 -16.53
CA THR A 340 10.57 8.87 -16.78
C THR A 340 9.27 9.67 -16.92
N LEU A 341 9.05 10.68 -16.08
CA LEU A 341 7.86 11.52 -16.15
C LEU A 341 7.83 12.39 -17.42
N VAL A 342 8.98 12.96 -17.82
CA VAL A 342 9.10 13.74 -19.07
C VAL A 342 8.84 12.86 -20.28
N VAL A 343 9.43 11.66 -20.32
CA VAL A 343 9.22 10.70 -21.42
C VAL A 343 7.75 10.27 -21.47
N ALA A 344 7.13 9.98 -20.34
CA ALA A 344 5.70 9.65 -20.25
C ALA A 344 4.82 10.80 -20.74
N GLY A 345 5.11 12.05 -20.35
CA GLY A 345 4.38 13.24 -20.78
C GLY A 345 4.49 13.47 -22.30
N ILE A 346 5.69 13.39 -22.84
CA ILE A 346 5.92 13.50 -24.29
C ILE A 346 5.21 12.37 -25.05
N MET A 347 5.30 11.13 -24.56
CA MET A 347 4.60 9.98 -25.13
C MET A 347 3.10 10.21 -25.19
N LEU A 348 2.49 10.70 -24.11
CA LEU A 348 1.06 10.98 -24.05
C LEU A 348 0.65 12.05 -25.06
N LEU A 349 1.39 13.15 -25.17
CA LEU A 349 1.14 14.22 -26.13
C LEU A 349 1.25 13.70 -27.56
N LEU A 350 2.26 12.88 -27.86
CA LEU A 350 2.43 12.26 -29.17
C LEU A 350 1.32 11.26 -29.50
N LEU A 351 0.85 10.47 -28.53
CA LEU A 351 -0.30 9.58 -28.72
C LEU A 351 -1.57 10.35 -29.07
N ILE A 352 -1.83 11.48 -28.38
CA ILE A 352 -2.95 12.37 -28.71
C ILE A 352 -2.81 12.93 -30.13
N ALA A 353 -1.64 13.47 -30.47
CA ALA A 353 -1.36 14.02 -31.81
C ALA A 353 -1.51 12.95 -32.90
N PHE A 354 -0.97 11.76 -32.67
CA PHE A 354 -1.09 10.62 -33.60
C PHE A 354 -2.55 10.20 -33.79
N THR A 355 -3.34 10.14 -32.72
CA THR A 355 -4.78 9.83 -32.79
C THR A 355 -5.54 10.87 -33.61
N ILE A 356 -5.26 12.16 -33.39
CA ILE A 356 -5.86 13.27 -34.19
C ILE A 356 -5.50 13.12 -35.67
N LEU A 357 -4.24 12.82 -35.99
CA LEU A 357 -3.81 12.62 -37.38
C LEU A 357 -4.48 11.38 -38.01
N CYS A 358 -4.65 10.29 -37.27
CA CYS A 358 -5.38 9.11 -37.74
C CYS A 358 -6.85 9.42 -38.06
N ILE A 359 -7.55 10.14 -37.16
CA ILE A 359 -8.94 10.57 -37.39
C ILE A 359 -9.02 11.52 -38.60
N SER A 360 -8.10 12.51 -38.68
CA SER A 360 -8.04 13.44 -39.83
C SER A 360 -7.80 12.70 -41.14
N SER A 361 -6.91 11.69 -41.13
CA SER A 361 -6.66 10.87 -42.33
C SER A 361 -7.89 10.11 -42.80
N LEU A 362 -8.69 9.60 -41.85
CA LEU A 362 -9.94 8.90 -42.13
C LEU A 362 -10.98 9.86 -42.73
N ILE A 363 -11.16 11.07 -42.15
CA ILE A 363 -12.04 12.11 -42.66
C ILE A 363 -11.66 12.51 -44.07
N ILE A 364 -10.37 12.79 -44.35
CA ILE A 364 -9.87 13.12 -45.68
C ILE A 364 -10.17 12.00 -46.66
N LYS A 365 -9.92 10.74 -46.25
CA LYS A 365 -10.18 9.57 -47.10
C LYS A 365 -11.64 9.41 -47.45
N ILE A 366 -12.54 9.60 -46.49
CA ILE A 366 -14.00 9.59 -46.69
C ILE A 366 -14.42 10.74 -47.64
N GLY A 367 -13.89 11.95 -47.42
CA GLY A 367 -14.14 13.10 -48.29
C GLY A 367 -13.68 12.85 -49.73
N HIS A 368 -12.50 12.25 -49.95
CA HIS A 368 -12.03 11.85 -51.27
C HIS A 368 -12.97 10.82 -51.94
N LEU A 369 -13.46 9.85 -51.15
CA LEU A 369 -14.37 8.82 -51.63
C LEU A 369 -15.68 9.42 -52.12
N ILE A 370 -16.28 10.33 -51.31
CA ILE A 370 -17.54 11.04 -51.66
C ILE A 370 -17.36 11.88 -52.91
N GLN A 371 -16.19 12.53 -53.09
CA GLN A 371 -15.89 13.39 -54.24
C GLN A 371 -15.35 12.65 -55.46
N GLY A 372 -15.29 11.32 -55.44
CA GLY A 372 -14.73 10.49 -56.50
C GLY A 372 -13.23 10.71 -56.79
N ARG A 373 -12.50 11.36 -55.87
CA ARG A 373 -11.08 11.64 -56.00
C ARG A 373 -10.24 10.41 -55.65
N LYS A 374 -9.31 10.03 -56.54
CA LYS A 374 -8.37 8.90 -56.33
C LYS A 374 -7.03 9.31 -55.72
N GLU A 375 -6.92 10.48 -55.15
CA GLU A 375 -5.67 11.03 -54.65
C GLU A 375 -5.27 10.36 -53.32
N PRO A 376 -3.98 10.01 -53.13
CA PRO A 376 -3.49 9.41 -51.89
C PRO A 376 -3.51 10.44 -50.75
N VAL A 377 -3.94 10.05 -49.54
CA VAL A 377 -4.02 10.93 -48.35
C VAL A 377 -2.64 11.36 -47.88
N PHE A 378 -1.67 10.44 -47.83
CA PHE A 378 -0.37 10.68 -47.24
C PHE A 378 0.75 11.03 -48.24
N GLY A 379 0.64 10.58 -49.50
CA GLY A 379 1.74 10.73 -50.49
C GLY A 379 3.02 10.01 -50.13
N LEU A 380 2.97 9.03 -49.21
CA LEU A 380 4.11 8.18 -48.84
C LEU A 380 4.35 7.09 -49.90
N THR A 381 5.62 6.68 -50.09
CA THR A 381 5.92 5.50 -50.90
C THR A 381 5.23 4.26 -50.35
N ARG A 382 4.84 3.29 -51.18
CA ARG A 382 4.13 2.08 -50.74
C ARG A 382 4.91 1.31 -49.65
N ARG A 383 6.25 1.22 -49.79
CA ARG A 383 7.12 0.53 -48.81
C ARG A 383 7.09 1.25 -47.47
N LEU A 384 7.39 2.55 -47.45
CA LEU A 384 7.44 3.36 -46.22
C LEU A 384 6.09 3.39 -45.50
N ARG A 385 4.98 3.56 -46.24
CA ARG A 385 3.63 3.52 -45.68
C ARG A 385 3.34 2.19 -44.99
N ARG A 386 3.66 1.04 -45.62
CA ARG A 386 3.43 -0.28 -45.00
C ARG A 386 4.24 -0.46 -43.74
N VAL A 387 5.51 -0.10 -43.75
CA VAL A 387 6.41 -0.25 -42.58
C VAL A 387 5.94 0.65 -41.42
N ILE A 388 5.65 1.92 -41.69
CA ILE A 388 5.17 2.85 -40.62
C ILE A 388 3.82 2.40 -40.04
N MET A 389 2.88 2.00 -40.89
CA MET A 389 1.57 1.53 -40.40
C MET A 389 1.71 0.23 -39.59
N ALA A 390 2.47 -0.74 -40.09
CA ALA A 390 2.68 -1.99 -39.37
C ALA A 390 3.36 -1.77 -38.01
N ASN A 391 4.40 -0.93 -37.97
CA ASN A 391 5.08 -0.59 -36.72
C ASN A 391 4.21 0.21 -35.76
N SER A 392 3.40 1.15 -36.26
CA SER A 392 2.47 1.89 -35.41
C SER A 392 1.46 0.95 -34.76
N ILE A 393 0.88 0.02 -35.53
CA ILE A 393 -0.06 -0.98 -35.04
C ILE A 393 0.64 -1.86 -34.00
N LEU A 394 1.83 -2.39 -34.31
CA LEU A 394 2.57 -3.27 -33.42
C LEU A 394 2.98 -2.58 -32.12
N SER A 395 3.44 -1.31 -32.18
CA SER A 395 3.78 -0.51 -31.00
C SER A 395 2.58 -0.23 -30.12
N PHE A 396 1.42 0.02 -30.72
CA PHE A 396 0.17 0.27 -30.01
C PHE A 396 -0.33 -1.01 -29.32
N PHE A 397 -0.30 -2.15 -30.00
CA PHE A 397 -0.63 -3.44 -29.41
C PHE A 397 0.35 -3.82 -28.30
N CYS A 398 1.64 -3.57 -28.47
CA CYS A 398 2.64 -3.78 -27.42
C CYS A 398 2.31 -2.97 -26.15
N LEU A 399 2.01 -1.69 -26.30
CA LEU A 399 1.63 -0.82 -25.19
C LEU A 399 0.33 -1.28 -24.53
N ILE A 400 -0.69 -1.60 -25.32
CA ILE A 400 -1.98 -2.10 -24.78
C ILE A 400 -1.80 -3.41 -24.02
N LEU A 401 -1.05 -4.37 -24.57
CA LEU A 401 -0.82 -5.65 -23.93
C LEU A 401 -0.04 -5.49 -22.62
N PHE A 402 0.98 -4.63 -22.62
CA PHE A 402 1.74 -4.32 -21.41
C PHE A 402 0.86 -3.70 -20.32
N LEU A 403 0.04 -2.72 -20.68
CA LEU A 403 -0.92 -2.08 -19.74
C LEU A 403 -2.01 -3.05 -19.29
N ALA A 404 -2.49 -3.92 -20.16
CA ALA A 404 -3.47 -4.95 -19.81
C ALA A 404 -2.88 -5.95 -18.79
N GLY A 405 -1.62 -6.33 -18.97
CA GLY A 405 -0.91 -7.16 -17.98
C GLY A 405 -0.80 -6.48 -16.62
N ILE A 406 -0.43 -5.19 -16.58
CA ILE A 406 -0.41 -4.40 -15.33
C ILE A 406 -1.82 -4.34 -14.70
N ALA A 407 -2.84 -4.04 -15.49
CA ALA A 407 -4.23 -3.96 -14.99
C ALA A 407 -4.68 -5.31 -14.42
N GLN A 408 -4.37 -6.41 -15.07
CA GLN A 408 -4.69 -7.75 -14.55
C GLN A 408 -3.91 -8.06 -13.27
N CYS A 409 -2.64 -7.69 -13.16
CA CYS A 409 -1.88 -7.82 -11.91
C CYS A 409 -2.56 -7.04 -10.78
N ILE A 410 -2.96 -5.79 -11.03
CA ILE A 410 -3.65 -4.96 -10.03
C ILE A 410 -4.98 -5.61 -9.59
N ILE A 411 -5.79 -6.08 -10.54
CA ILE A 411 -7.08 -6.75 -10.23
C ILE A 411 -6.85 -7.99 -9.37
N SER A 412 -5.89 -8.84 -9.74
CA SER A 412 -5.57 -10.06 -9.00
C SER A 412 -5.04 -9.77 -7.60
N ILE A 413 -4.21 -8.74 -7.43
CA ILE A 413 -3.70 -8.28 -6.12
C ILE A 413 -4.85 -7.75 -5.26
N VAL A 414 -5.73 -6.92 -5.81
CA VAL A 414 -6.89 -6.38 -5.08
C VAL A 414 -7.81 -7.51 -4.60
N ASN A 415 -8.09 -8.49 -5.45
CA ASN A 415 -8.89 -9.66 -5.05
C ASN A 415 -8.21 -10.47 -3.94
N LEU A 416 -6.89 -10.62 -4.00
CA LEU A 416 -6.10 -11.32 -3.00
C LEU A 416 -6.15 -10.61 -1.63
N ILE A 417 -6.01 -9.29 -1.62
CA ILE A 417 -6.15 -8.45 -0.41
C ILE A 417 -7.53 -8.67 0.23
N TRP A 418 -8.59 -8.74 -0.56
CA TRP A 418 -9.96 -8.96 -0.07
C TRP A 418 -10.24 -10.41 0.33
N GLY A 419 -9.22 -11.27 0.37
CA GLY A 419 -9.33 -12.64 0.86
C GLY A 419 -9.74 -13.68 -0.18
N ALA A 420 -9.79 -13.33 -1.48
CA ALA A 420 -9.99 -14.30 -2.54
C ALA A 420 -8.81 -15.26 -2.66
N ALA A 421 -9.08 -16.47 -3.18
CA ALA A 421 -8.00 -17.39 -3.51
C ALA A 421 -7.13 -16.83 -4.65
N PRO A 422 -5.82 -17.15 -4.69
CA PRO A 422 -4.97 -16.71 -5.78
C PRO A 422 -5.47 -17.18 -7.14
N GLU A 423 -5.71 -16.25 -8.05
CA GLU A 423 -6.06 -16.53 -9.42
C GLU A 423 -4.83 -16.42 -10.32
N TYR A 424 -4.56 -17.50 -11.07
CA TYR A 424 -3.46 -17.53 -12.03
C TYR A 424 -3.99 -17.16 -13.41
N SER A 425 -3.51 -16.04 -13.96
CA SER A 425 -3.91 -15.56 -15.28
C SER A 425 -2.76 -15.68 -16.27
N ASP A 426 -3.03 -16.25 -17.44
CA ASP A 426 -2.06 -16.22 -18.54
C ASP A 426 -1.63 -14.81 -18.91
N LEU A 427 -2.50 -13.82 -18.75
CA LEU A 427 -2.21 -12.43 -19.04
C LEU A 427 -1.17 -11.85 -18.08
N THR A 428 -1.19 -12.21 -16.79
CA THR A 428 -0.19 -11.73 -15.82
C THR A 428 1.22 -12.28 -16.09
N TYR A 429 1.32 -13.41 -16.78
CA TYR A 429 2.60 -14.01 -17.13
C TYR A 429 3.02 -13.67 -18.57
N TRP A 430 2.20 -14.00 -19.56
CA TRP A 430 2.59 -13.93 -20.98
C TRP A 430 2.59 -12.53 -21.57
N SER A 431 1.85 -11.58 -21.00
CA SER A 431 1.87 -10.19 -21.47
C SER A 431 3.27 -9.57 -21.44
N TRP A 432 4.11 -9.92 -20.48
CA TRP A 432 5.49 -9.43 -20.41
C TRP A 432 6.37 -9.93 -21.56
N PRO A 433 6.63 -11.25 -21.72
CA PRO A 433 7.49 -11.75 -22.78
C PRO A 433 6.94 -11.48 -24.18
N VAL A 434 5.62 -11.50 -24.37
CA VAL A 434 5.04 -11.13 -25.67
C VAL A 434 5.26 -9.67 -25.99
N SER A 435 5.11 -8.76 -25.00
CA SER A 435 5.45 -7.34 -25.18
C SER A 435 6.93 -7.14 -25.49
N GLN A 436 7.84 -7.91 -24.87
CA GLN A 436 9.27 -7.88 -25.21
C GLN A 436 9.51 -8.25 -26.67
N ILE A 437 8.94 -9.36 -27.15
CA ILE A 437 9.08 -9.80 -28.54
C ILE A 437 8.55 -8.74 -29.49
N MET A 438 7.36 -8.19 -29.23
CA MET A 438 6.76 -7.13 -30.05
C MET A 438 7.63 -5.87 -30.06
N ALA A 439 8.16 -5.45 -28.93
CA ALA A 439 9.04 -4.28 -28.81
C ALA A 439 10.36 -4.50 -29.61
N ILE A 440 10.96 -5.68 -29.54
CA ILE A 440 12.16 -6.03 -30.32
C ILE A 440 11.84 -5.99 -31.82
N MET A 441 10.69 -6.53 -32.25
CA MET A 441 10.25 -6.47 -33.65
C MET A 441 10.07 -5.03 -34.13
N VAL A 442 9.51 -4.14 -33.29
CA VAL A 442 9.40 -2.70 -33.60
C VAL A 442 10.77 -2.09 -33.76
N ILE A 443 11.72 -2.34 -32.86
CA ILE A 443 13.08 -1.78 -32.92
C ILE A 443 13.82 -2.26 -34.20
N ILE A 444 13.75 -3.54 -34.52
CA ILE A 444 14.35 -4.11 -35.73
C ILE A 444 13.72 -3.49 -37.00
N SER A 445 12.40 -3.38 -37.01
CA SER A 445 11.68 -2.80 -38.14
C SER A 445 11.92 -1.29 -38.29
N MET A 446 12.12 -0.56 -37.17
CA MET A 446 12.52 0.85 -37.21
C MET A 446 13.90 1.04 -37.86
N SER A 447 14.82 0.11 -37.72
CA SER A 447 16.12 0.17 -38.41
C SER A 447 15.96 0.20 -39.94
N SER A 448 14.97 -0.50 -40.49
CA SER A 448 14.64 -0.48 -41.91
C SER A 448 14.04 0.87 -42.37
N VAL A 449 13.35 1.58 -41.49
CA VAL A 449 12.89 2.96 -41.75
C VAL A 449 14.08 3.92 -41.81
N PHE A 450 15.02 3.83 -40.87
CA PHE A 450 16.24 4.63 -40.89
C PHE A 450 17.10 4.36 -42.13
N SER A 451 17.25 3.09 -42.51
CA SER A 451 17.95 2.74 -43.76
C SER A 451 17.29 3.37 -44.98
N GLY A 452 15.94 3.38 -45.04
CA GLY A 452 15.22 4.05 -46.11
C GLY A 452 15.40 5.58 -46.15
N LEU A 453 15.46 6.21 -44.96
CA LEU A 453 15.75 7.66 -44.85
C LEU A 453 17.19 8.00 -45.30
N ILE A 454 18.18 7.17 -44.92
CA ILE A 454 19.56 7.33 -45.35
C ILE A 454 19.65 7.21 -46.86
N GLU A 455 18.98 6.23 -47.48
CA GLU A 455 18.93 6.06 -48.93
C GLU A 455 18.34 7.28 -49.63
N ILE A 456 17.25 7.87 -49.07
CA ILE A 456 16.63 9.10 -49.56
C ILE A 456 17.61 10.28 -49.45
N ALA A 457 18.30 10.41 -48.32
CA ALA A 457 19.32 11.46 -48.12
C ALA A 457 20.50 11.33 -49.08
N ASP A 458 21.01 10.12 -49.26
CA ASP A 458 22.13 9.84 -50.17
C ASP A 458 21.75 10.13 -51.64
N ARG A 459 20.56 9.71 -52.07
CA ARG A 459 20.04 10.05 -53.41
C ARG A 459 19.89 11.55 -53.59
N LYS A 460 19.45 12.30 -52.60
CA LYS A 460 19.34 13.76 -52.62
C LYS A 460 20.71 14.42 -52.75
N THR A 461 21.71 13.91 -52.05
CA THR A 461 23.11 14.37 -52.15
C THR A 461 23.71 14.02 -53.52
N GLY A 462 23.47 12.82 -54.03
CA GLY A 462 23.90 12.41 -55.37
C GLY A 462 23.20 13.17 -56.52
N GLN A 463 21.95 13.64 -56.32
CA GLN A 463 21.26 14.50 -57.31
C GLN A 463 21.83 15.91 -57.37
N LEU A 464 22.34 16.45 -56.24
CA LEU A 464 23.08 17.72 -56.26
C LEU A 464 24.35 17.62 -57.12
N MET A 465 24.89 16.40 -57.27
CA MET A 465 26.10 16.12 -58.11
C MET A 465 25.74 15.63 -59.51
N LYS A 466 24.59 15.03 -59.76
CA LYS A 466 24.14 14.50 -61.08
C LYS A 466 22.72 14.90 -61.39
N ARG A 467 22.48 15.67 -62.43
CA ARG A 467 21.20 16.20 -62.89
C ARG A 467 20.15 15.15 -63.31
N SER A 468 19.79 14.17 -62.49
CA SER A 468 18.73 13.19 -62.81
C SER A 468 17.51 13.35 -61.89
N PRO A 469 16.27 13.37 -62.39
CA PRO A 469 15.05 13.49 -61.58
C PRO A 469 14.68 12.14 -60.95
N VAL A 470 15.01 11.94 -59.70
CA VAL A 470 14.53 10.81 -58.92
C VAL A 470 13.75 11.36 -57.72
N ASN A 471 12.58 10.78 -57.39
CA ASN A 471 11.78 11.18 -56.23
C ASN A 471 12.57 10.98 -54.93
N THR A 472 12.97 12.10 -54.30
CA THR A 472 13.85 12.16 -53.14
C THR A 472 13.09 12.66 -51.88
N VAL A 473 11.79 12.51 -51.84
CA VAL A 473 10.93 13.07 -50.79
C VAL A 473 10.30 11.94 -49.96
N VAL A 474 10.29 12.09 -48.64
CA VAL A 474 9.65 11.14 -47.73
C VAL A 474 8.17 10.99 -48.05
N ALA A 475 7.51 12.12 -48.38
CA ALA A 475 6.14 12.19 -48.84
C ALA A 475 5.93 13.38 -49.76
N ASP A 476 5.08 13.23 -50.77
CA ASP A 476 4.72 14.32 -51.73
C ASP A 476 3.75 15.35 -51.13
N ARG A 477 3.20 15.09 -49.95
CA ARG A 477 2.23 15.94 -49.24
C ARG A 477 2.71 16.31 -47.85
N LYS A 478 2.50 17.58 -47.45
CA LYS A 478 2.84 18.08 -46.11
C LYS A 478 2.21 17.23 -44.99
N PHE A 479 0.94 16.84 -45.17
CA PHE A 479 0.23 15.96 -44.21
C PHE A 479 0.94 14.64 -44.03
N GLY A 480 1.42 14.01 -45.10
CA GLY A 480 2.16 12.74 -44.99
C GLY A 480 3.51 12.88 -44.30
N ILE A 481 4.20 14.03 -44.47
CA ILE A 481 5.47 14.31 -43.77
C ILE A 481 5.21 14.44 -42.26
N VAL A 482 4.20 15.23 -41.87
CA VAL A 482 3.82 15.39 -40.44
C VAL A 482 3.42 14.05 -39.83
N PHE A 483 2.54 13.29 -40.52
CA PHE A 483 2.12 11.98 -40.07
C PHE A 483 3.29 11.04 -39.83
N PHE A 484 4.26 10.99 -40.79
CA PHE A 484 5.42 10.15 -40.67
C PHE A 484 6.25 10.46 -39.42
N TRP A 485 6.59 11.74 -39.19
CA TRP A 485 7.43 12.12 -38.07
C TRP A 485 6.72 11.97 -36.72
N VAL A 486 5.43 12.28 -36.64
CA VAL A 486 4.66 12.06 -35.42
C VAL A 486 4.54 10.58 -35.12
N ALA A 487 4.27 9.72 -36.13
CA ALA A 487 4.23 8.28 -35.94
C ALA A 487 5.58 7.72 -35.48
N ALA A 488 6.68 8.12 -36.14
CA ALA A 488 8.03 7.69 -35.77
C ALA A 488 8.42 8.12 -34.34
N ALA A 489 8.11 9.37 -33.98
CA ALA A 489 8.36 9.87 -32.63
C ALA A 489 7.50 9.14 -31.59
N THR A 490 6.22 8.90 -31.89
CA THR A 490 5.32 8.14 -30.99
C THR A 490 5.87 6.76 -30.69
N MET A 491 6.27 6.00 -31.73
CA MET A 491 6.86 4.66 -31.57
C MET A 491 8.15 4.71 -30.75
N PHE A 492 9.03 5.68 -31.03
CA PHE A 492 10.27 5.84 -30.28
C PHE A 492 10.01 6.10 -28.79
N PHE A 493 9.10 7.03 -28.45
CA PHE A 493 8.81 7.36 -27.07
C PHE A 493 8.05 6.24 -26.34
N ILE A 494 7.21 5.44 -27.02
CA ILE A 494 6.63 4.22 -26.45
C ILE A 494 7.75 3.24 -26.07
N MET A 495 8.68 2.94 -26.99
CA MET A 495 9.77 2.01 -26.72
C MET A 495 10.70 2.52 -25.59
N LEU A 496 10.99 3.82 -25.58
CA LEU A 496 11.79 4.45 -24.52
C LEU A 496 11.09 4.37 -23.17
N PHE A 497 9.78 4.63 -23.11
CA PHE A 497 8.99 4.52 -21.88
C PHE A 497 8.99 3.08 -21.34
N LEU A 498 8.75 2.09 -22.20
CA LEU A 498 8.79 0.67 -21.82
C LEU A 498 10.18 0.25 -21.35
N ALA A 499 11.24 0.77 -21.98
CA ALA A 499 12.62 0.54 -21.56
C ALA A 499 12.90 1.11 -20.16
N LEU A 500 12.43 2.33 -19.87
CA LEU A 500 12.58 2.95 -18.55
C LEU A 500 11.83 2.18 -17.47
N LEU A 501 10.70 1.56 -17.80
CA LEU A 501 9.98 0.66 -16.90
C LEU A 501 10.63 -0.74 -16.77
N GLY A 502 11.65 -1.05 -17.57
CA GLY A 502 12.44 -2.26 -17.43
C GLY A 502 12.05 -3.41 -18.36
N LEU A 503 11.21 -3.18 -19.38
CA LEU A 503 10.75 -4.24 -20.29
C LEU A 503 11.90 -5.06 -20.93
N PHE A 504 13.06 -4.46 -21.18
CA PHE A 504 14.19 -5.13 -21.84
C PHE A 504 15.23 -5.72 -20.88
N LEU A 505 14.99 -5.73 -19.59
CA LEU A 505 15.98 -6.14 -18.58
C LEU A 505 15.70 -7.51 -17.95
N TYR A 506 14.62 -8.18 -18.35
CA TYR A 506 14.21 -9.51 -17.91
C TYR A 506 13.81 -10.38 -19.06
#